data_08948040b16a22d0319a1d0a59210760
#
_entry.id   08948040b16a22d0319a1d0a59210760
#
_cell.length_a   1.000
_cell.length_b   1.000
_cell.length_c   1.000
_cell.angle_alpha   90.00
_cell.angle_beta   90.00
_cell.angle_gamma   90.00
#
_symmetry.space_group_name_H-M   'P 1'
#
loop_
_entity.id
_entity.type
_entity.pdbx_description
1 polymer ?
#
loop_
_entity_poly.entity_id
_entity_poly.type
_entity_poly.pdbx_seq_one_letter_code
_entity_poly.pdbx_strand_id
1 'polypeptide(L)'
;MAKTERISGKKVHMGITNFGGIRIDMPQGELILDDMLSMFPFRNYLAYVEHTGKQIRKILEGMAADRFQVLGGVKVVAEGGKLLSVEIDGEPLDDDKIYGIATISFLLDGGDGLSLDHDAVSVTVFDDVAIIDAVLEHVYAETAAGRPIEYHTDGRVVINDYKRKK
;
A
#
# COMPACT_ATOMS: atom_id res chain seq x y z
N MET A 1 -0.99 -6.72 2.99
CA MET A 1 -0.22 -6.76 4.25
C MET A 1 -0.21 -8.18 4.83
N ALA A 2 -1.30 -8.76 5.28
CA ALA A 2 -1.33 -10.08 5.96
C ALA A 2 -0.64 -11.22 5.19
N LYS A 3 -0.86 -11.34 3.87
CA LYS A 3 -0.16 -12.35 3.06
C LYS A 3 1.35 -12.12 3.04
N THR A 4 1.79 -10.89 2.84
CA THR A 4 3.23 -10.53 2.85
C THR A 4 3.88 -10.83 4.19
N GLU A 5 3.20 -10.52 5.31
CA GLU A 5 3.66 -10.84 6.65
C GLU A 5 3.83 -12.35 6.83
N ARG A 6 2.84 -13.15 6.39
CA ARG A 6 2.88 -14.61 6.51
C ARG A 6 4.01 -15.24 5.69
N ILE A 7 4.22 -14.79 4.43
CA ILE A 7 5.24 -15.39 3.55
C ILE A 7 6.65 -14.90 3.85
N SER A 8 6.81 -13.67 4.35
CA SER A 8 8.11 -13.13 4.77
C SER A 8 8.55 -13.65 6.16
N GLY A 9 7.60 -14.03 7.01
CA GLY A 9 7.86 -14.32 8.41
C GLY A 9 8.26 -13.08 9.24
N LYS A 10 8.09 -11.88 8.69
CA LYS A 10 8.47 -10.60 9.30
C LYS A 10 7.25 -9.70 9.46
N LYS A 11 7.23 -8.87 10.51
CA LYS A 11 6.14 -7.92 10.76
C LYS A 11 5.99 -6.92 9.62
N VAL A 12 4.76 -6.76 9.13
CA VAL A 12 4.37 -5.74 8.16
C VAL A 12 3.65 -4.61 8.88
N HIS A 13 4.27 -3.45 8.97
CA HIS A 13 3.73 -2.29 9.65
C HIS A 13 2.83 -1.45 8.76
N MET A 14 3.16 -1.34 7.47
CA MET A 14 2.37 -0.60 6.49
C MET A 14 2.38 -1.26 5.11
N GLY A 15 1.46 -0.84 4.26
CA GLY A 15 1.41 -1.23 2.86
C GLY A 15 1.41 -0.03 1.93
N ILE A 16 2.06 -0.17 0.79
CA ILE A 16 2.04 0.82 -0.29
C ILE A 16 1.74 0.08 -1.60
N THR A 17 0.67 0.48 -2.29
CA THR A 17 0.44 0.05 -3.67
C THR A 17 -0.02 1.24 -4.51
N ASN A 18 0.05 1.12 -5.83
CA ASN A 18 -0.24 2.24 -6.71
C ASN A 18 -1.71 2.29 -7.12
N PHE A 19 -2.25 3.51 -7.25
CA PHE A 19 -3.59 3.73 -7.78
C PHE A 19 -3.72 3.23 -9.23
N GLY A 20 -2.69 3.43 -10.05
CA GLY A 20 -2.68 2.99 -11.43
C GLY A 20 -2.81 1.48 -11.62
N GLY A 21 -2.51 0.71 -10.57
CA GLY A 21 -2.68 -0.76 -10.54
C GLY A 21 -4.14 -1.22 -10.41
N ILE A 22 -5.03 -0.34 -9.92
CA ILE A 22 -6.48 -0.60 -9.80
C ILE A 22 -7.16 0.01 -11.02
N ARG A 23 -7.67 -0.80 -11.93
CA ARG A 23 -8.11 -0.35 -13.27
C ARG A 23 -9.59 -0.07 -13.40
N ILE A 24 -10.41 -0.72 -12.60
CA ILE A 24 -11.86 -0.50 -12.54
C ILE A 24 -12.30 -0.47 -11.08
N ASP A 25 -13.44 0.17 -10.83
CA ASP A 25 -14.10 0.11 -9.53
C ASP A 25 -14.68 -1.28 -9.28
N MET A 26 -14.77 -1.66 -8.01
CA MET A 26 -15.43 -2.91 -7.61
C MET A 26 -16.92 -2.81 -7.91
N PRO A 27 -17.51 -3.72 -8.72
CA PRO A 27 -18.94 -3.70 -8.99
C PRO A 27 -19.75 -4.02 -7.72
N GLN A 28 -20.98 -3.51 -7.68
CA GLN A 28 -21.91 -3.81 -6.60
C GLN A 28 -22.61 -5.15 -6.88
N GLY A 29 -22.73 -5.98 -5.86
CA GLY A 29 -23.41 -7.26 -5.94
C GLY A 29 -22.47 -8.46 -5.90
N GLU A 30 -22.80 -9.52 -6.63
CA GLU A 30 -21.95 -10.71 -6.70
C GLU A 30 -20.69 -10.44 -7.51
N LEU A 31 -19.52 -10.75 -6.94
CA LEU A 31 -18.24 -10.65 -7.61
C LEU A 31 -17.84 -11.96 -8.26
N ILE A 32 -17.43 -11.90 -9.51
CA ILE A 32 -16.85 -13.04 -10.22
C ILE A 32 -15.34 -12.84 -10.40
N LEU A 33 -14.63 -13.91 -10.72
CA LEU A 33 -13.17 -13.88 -10.89
C LEU A 33 -12.74 -12.88 -11.96
N ASP A 34 -13.49 -12.76 -13.05
CA ASP A 34 -13.23 -11.82 -14.14
C ASP A 34 -13.25 -10.35 -13.68
N ASP A 35 -14.14 -10.00 -12.74
CA ASP A 35 -14.15 -8.66 -12.13
C ASP A 35 -12.84 -8.40 -11.41
N MET A 36 -12.39 -9.37 -10.61
CA MET A 36 -11.14 -9.25 -9.85
C MET A 36 -9.91 -9.15 -10.77
N LEU A 37 -9.87 -9.95 -11.83
CA LEU A 37 -8.79 -9.89 -12.83
C LEU A 37 -8.82 -8.57 -13.62
N SER A 38 -10.01 -8.02 -13.88
CA SER A 38 -10.16 -6.71 -14.51
C SER A 38 -9.76 -5.56 -13.61
N MET A 39 -9.97 -5.68 -12.29
CA MET A 39 -9.52 -4.70 -11.30
C MET A 39 -7.98 -4.68 -11.17
N PHE A 40 -7.33 -5.86 -11.20
CA PHE A 40 -5.89 -6.04 -11.01
C PHE A 40 -5.25 -6.81 -12.19
N PRO A 41 -5.23 -6.23 -13.41
CA PRO A 41 -4.79 -6.96 -14.60
C PRO A 41 -3.26 -7.11 -14.70
N PHE A 42 -2.50 -6.41 -13.86
CA PHE A 42 -1.05 -6.44 -13.91
C PHE A 42 -0.48 -7.54 -13.02
N ARG A 43 0.47 -8.30 -13.56
CA ARG A 43 1.20 -9.32 -12.80
C ARG A 43 2.34 -8.69 -11.99
N ASN A 44 1.98 -7.77 -11.08
CA ASN A 44 2.93 -7.22 -10.12
C ASN A 44 3.10 -8.19 -8.96
N TYR A 45 4.34 -8.57 -8.66
CA TYR A 45 4.65 -9.48 -7.56
C TYR A 45 4.65 -8.76 -6.23
N LEU A 46 4.29 -9.48 -5.15
CA LEU A 46 4.43 -8.95 -3.81
C LEU A 46 5.89 -8.75 -3.45
N ALA A 47 6.17 -7.72 -2.70
CA ALA A 47 7.48 -7.45 -2.13
C ALA A 47 7.38 -7.02 -0.68
N TYR A 48 8.42 -7.32 0.08
CA TYR A 48 8.65 -6.84 1.44
C TYR A 48 9.90 -5.98 1.44
N VAL A 49 9.78 -4.78 2.00
CA VAL A 49 10.88 -3.81 2.08
C VAL A 49 11.01 -3.32 3.51
N GLU A 50 12.23 -3.16 3.99
CA GLU A 50 12.52 -2.55 5.29
C GLU A 50 13.12 -1.16 5.08
N HIS A 51 12.52 -0.15 5.74
CA HIS A 51 13.02 1.22 5.79
C HIS A 51 13.08 1.73 7.22
N THR A 52 13.99 2.64 7.49
CA THR A 52 13.95 3.46 8.70
C THR A 52 12.77 4.43 8.63
N GLY A 53 12.26 4.89 9.78
CA GLY A 53 11.20 5.89 9.81
C GLY A 53 11.58 7.18 9.09
N LYS A 54 12.85 7.57 9.15
CA LYS A 54 13.38 8.72 8.40
C LYS A 54 13.21 8.54 6.87
N GLN A 55 13.47 7.35 6.34
CA GLN A 55 13.27 7.04 4.92
C GLN A 55 11.79 7.03 4.56
N ILE A 56 10.93 6.45 5.41
CA ILE A 56 9.46 6.46 5.23
C ILE A 56 8.95 7.89 5.21
N ARG A 57 9.41 8.74 6.12
CA ARG A 57 9.05 10.17 6.14
C ARG A 57 9.37 10.83 4.81
N LYS A 58 10.58 10.63 4.28
CA LYS A 58 11.01 11.18 2.99
C LYS A 58 10.13 10.69 1.82
N ILE A 59 9.76 9.40 1.81
CA ILE A 59 8.85 8.83 0.81
C ILE A 59 7.48 9.51 0.90
N LEU A 60 6.92 9.64 2.10
CA LEU A 60 5.61 10.26 2.31
C LEU A 60 5.61 11.78 2.05
N GLU A 61 6.72 12.47 2.32
CA GLU A 61 6.91 13.87 1.92
C GLU A 61 6.90 14.05 0.40
N GLY A 62 7.55 13.15 -0.33
CA GLY A 62 7.48 13.09 -1.79
C GLY A 62 6.05 12.88 -2.29
N MET A 63 5.31 11.96 -1.67
CA MET A 63 3.89 11.73 -1.99
C MET A 63 3.02 12.97 -1.66
N ALA A 64 3.27 13.65 -0.54
CA ALA A 64 2.53 14.85 -0.15
C ALA A 64 2.75 16.00 -1.15
N ALA A 65 3.97 16.14 -1.67
CA ALA A 65 4.31 17.17 -2.64
C ALA A 65 3.75 16.92 -4.05
N ASP A 66 3.51 15.67 -4.42
CA ASP A 66 2.99 15.29 -5.74
C ASP A 66 1.62 14.61 -5.65
N ARG A 67 1.59 13.33 -5.28
CA ARG A 67 0.36 12.55 -5.16
C ARG A 67 0.56 11.36 -4.23
N PHE A 68 -0.33 11.19 -3.25
CA PHE A 68 -0.37 9.96 -2.46
C PHE A 68 -0.75 8.76 -3.31
N GLN A 69 -0.11 7.65 -3.02
CA GLN A 69 -0.50 6.33 -3.48
C GLN A 69 -1.44 5.66 -2.47
N VAL A 70 -1.87 4.43 -2.74
CA VAL A 70 -2.73 3.67 -1.81
C VAL A 70 -1.91 3.23 -0.62
N LEU A 71 -2.33 3.64 0.58
CA LEU A 71 -1.65 3.35 1.83
C LEU A 71 -2.51 2.45 2.74
N GLY A 72 -1.87 1.58 3.48
CA GLY A 72 -2.48 0.76 4.52
C GLY A 72 -1.60 0.69 5.76
N GLY A 73 -2.20 0.53 6.96
CA GLY A 73 -1.47 0.41 8.24
C GLY A 73 -0.79 1.69 8.73
N VAL A 74 -0.98 2.81 8.06
CA VAL A 74 -0.38 4.10 8.40
C VAL A 74 -1.45 5.18 8.37
N LYS A 75 -1.33 6.16 9.26
CA LYS A 75 -2.17 7.35 9.29
C LYS A 75 -1.34 8.56 8.92
N VAL A 76 -1.80 9.34 7.95
CA VAL A 76 -1.05 10.45 7.37
C VAL A 76 -1.93 11.68 7.32
N VAL A 77 -1.39 12.82 7.74
CA VAL A 77 -2.00 14.14 7.55
C VAL A 77 -1.05 15.00 6.72
N ALA A 78 -1.56 15.58 5.65
CA ALA A 78 -0.81 16.51 4.80
C ALA A 78 -1.65 17.75 4.48
N GLU A 79 -1.00 18.88 4.27
CA GLU A 79 -1.63 20.15 3.93
C GLU A 79 -0.74 20.96 2.98
N GLY A 80 -1.33 21.51 1.94
CA GLY A 80 -0.63 22.36 0.99
C GLY A 80 0.62 21.72 0.35
N GLY A 81 0.61 20.38 0.19
CA GLY A 81 1.75 19.62 -0.34
C GLY A 81 2.85 19.31 0.68
N LYS A 82 2.58 19.48 1.97
CA LYS A 82 3.53 19.19 3.06
C LYS A 82 2.97 18.10 3.96
N LEU A 83 3.82 17.19 4.37
CA LEU A 83 3.53 16.18 5.37
C LEU A 83 3.49 16.83 6.76
N LEU A 84 2.40 16.66 7.51
CA LEU A 84 2.23 17.22 8.85
C LEU A 84 2.45 16.16 9.95
N SER A 85 1.84 14.98 9.80
CA SER A 85 2.02 13.89 10.76
C SER A 85 1.94 12.53 10.09
N VAL A 86 2.62 11.56 10.72
CA VAL A 86 2.58 10.14 10.36
C VAL A 86 2.49 9.34 11.63
N GLU A 87 1.54 8.41 11.67
CA GLU A 87 1.38 7.44 12.76
C GLU A 87 1.39 6.02 12.17
N ILE A 88 2.10 5.11 12.82
CA ILE A 88 2.12 3.66 12.51
C ILE A 88 1.88 2.90 13.80
N ASP A 89 0.98 1.92 13.78
CA ASP A 89 0.56 1.17 14.98
C ASP A 89 -0.03 2.09 16.09
N GLY A 90 -0.58 3.25 15.73
CA GLY A 90 -1.14 4.25 16.65
C GLY A 90 -0.12 5.15 17.33
N GLU A 91 1.16 5.02 16.98
CA GLU A 91 2.26 5.82 17.54
C GLU A 91 2.85 6.74 16.46
N PRO A 92 3.38 7.92 16.83
CA PRO A 92 4.12 8.76 15.90
C PRO A 92 5.29 8.00 15.27
N LEU A 93 5.55 8.27 13.99
CA LEU A 93 6.66 7.67 13.25
C LEU A 93 8.01 8.00 13.93
N ASP A 94 8.73 6.98 14.37
CA ASP A 94 10.06 7.06 14.94
C ASP A 94 11.11 6.96 13.82
N ASP A 95 11.89 8.00 13.61
CA ASP A 95 12.84 8.11 12.51
C ASP A 95 13.97 7.06 12.56
N ASP A 96 14.33 6.57 13.74
CA ASP A 96 15.41 5.61 13.94
C ASP A 96 14.95 4.15 13.93
N LYS A 97 13.65 3.90 14.04
CA LYS A 97 13.08 2.55 14.02
C LYS A 97 12.99 2.02 12.60
N ILE A 98 13.20 0.70 12.43
CA ILE A 98 12.99 0.00 11.16
C ILE A 98 11.55 -0.51 11.09
N TYR A 99 10.91 -0.27 9.94
CA TYR A 99 9.54 -0.70 9.65
C TYR A 99 9.49 -1.58 8.41
N GLY A 100 8.71 -2.66 8.48
CA GLY A 100 8.42 -3.51 7.33
C GLY A 100 7.26 -2.97 6.50
N ILE A 101 7.43 -2.94 5.21
CA ILE A 101 6.48 -2.42 4.22
C ILE A 101 6.10 -3.55 3.26
N ALA A 102 4.81 -3.83 3.13
CA ALA A 102 4.29 -4.64 2.03
C ALA A 102 4.10 -3.75 0.80
N THR A 103 4.64 -4.15 -0.32
CA THR A 103 4.53 -3.42 -1.59
C THR A 103 4.50 -4.37 -2.78
N ILE A 104 4.63 -3.84 -3.97
CA ILE A 104 4.66 -4.58 -5.23
C ILE A 104 5.94 -4.28 -6.02
N SER A 105 6.38 -5.24 -6.82
CA SER A 105 7.61 -5.13 -7.62
C SER A 105 7.66 -3.87 -8.49
N PHE A 106 6.52 -3.42 -9.03
CA PHE A 106 6.44 -2.20 -9.85
C PHE A 106 6.91 -0.93 -9.13
N LEU A 107 6.70 -0.83 -7.80
CA LEU A 107 7.05 0.35 -7.01
C LEU A 107 8.49 0.31 -6.46
N LEU A 108 9.23 -0.75 -6.73
CA LEU A 108 10.63 -0.85 -6.29
C LEU A 108 11.52 0.02 -7.16
N ASP A 109 11.34 -0.04 -8.49
CA ASP A 109 12.24 0.55 -9.48
C ASP A 109 11.53 1.67 -10.30
N GLY A 110 11.18 2.76 -9.64
CA GLY A 110 10.69 3.98 -10.29
C GLY A 110 9.21 4.00 -10.71
N GLY A 111 8.46 2.93 -10.47
CA GLY A 111 7.02 2.89 -10.80
C GLY A 111 6.24 3.99 -10.09
N ASP A 112 5.39 4.72 -10.82
CA ASP A 112 4.62 5.89 -10.33
C ASP A 112 5.48 6.91 -9.56
N GLY A 113 6.77 7.04 -9.92
CA GLY A 113 7.72 7.95 -9.31
C GLY A 113 8.27 7.49 -7.95
N LEU A 114 8.03 6.23 -7.57
CA LEU A 114 8.57 5.62 -6.35
C LEU A 114 9.71 4.66 -6.69
N SER A 115 10.76 4.66 -5.87
CA SER A 115 11.86 3.70 -5.88
C SER A 115 12.02 3.17 -4.46
N LEU A 116 11.15 2.23 -4.08
CA LEU A 116 11.09 1.71 -2.71
C LEU A 116 12.24 0.75 -2.38
N ASP A 117 13.04 0.34 -3.36
CA ASP A 117 14.31 -0.38 -3.16
C ASP A 117 15.48 0.55 -2.84
N HIS A 118 15.39 1.82 -3.28
CA HIS A 118 16.45 2.80 -3.06
C HIS A 118 16.63 3.12 -1.57
N ASP A 119 17.87 3.02 -1.10
CA ASP A 119 18.23 3.21 0.31
C ASP A 119 17.52 2.26 1.31
N ALA A 120 16.83 1.21 0.83
CA ALA A 120 16.17 0.25 1.71
C ALA A 120 17.17 -0.52 2.57
N VAL A 121 16.79 -0.83 3.81
CA VAL A 121 17.57 -1.69 4.72
C VAL A 121 17.59 -3.13 4.18
N SER A 122 16.45 -3.60 3.68
CA SER A 122 16.35 -4.88 2.98
C SER A 122 15.19 -4.89 1.98
N VAL A 123 15.30 -5.72 0.95
CA VAL A 123 14.27 -5.95 -0.07
C VAL A 123 14.13 -7.45 -0.31
N THR A 124 12.91 -7.94 -0.33
CA THR A 124 12.58 -9.30 -0.73
C THR A 124 11.41 -9.26 -1.71
N VAL A 125 11.60 -9.83 -2.90
CA VAL A 125 10.52 -9.99 -3.90
C VAL A 125 10.05 -11.43 -3.89
N PHE A 126 8.74 -11.63 -3.91
CA PHE A 126 8.11 -12.96 -3.99
C PHE A 126 7.62 -13.15 -5.43
N ASP A 127 8.50 -13.59 -6.31
CA ASP A 127 8.30 -13.66 -7.77
C ASP A 127 7.31 -14.74 -8.23
N ASP A 128 6.85 -15.57 -7.31
CA ASP A 128 5.79 -16.56 -7.46
C ASP A 128 4.40 -16.11 -6.95
N VAL A 129 4.31 -14.92 -6.30
CA VAL A 129 3.09 -14.42 -5.66
C VAL A 129 2.72 -13.03 -6.19
N ALA A 130 1.72 -12.97 -7.07
CA ALA A 130 1.21 -11.70 -7.57
C ALA A 130 0.28 -11.00 -6.55
N ILE A 131 0.10 -9.68 -6.68
CA ILE A 131 -0.82 -8.92 -5.83
C ILE A 131 -2.24 -9.48 -5.87
N ILE A 132 -2.70 -9.93 -7.04
CA ILE A 132 -4.04 -10.51 -7.21
C ILE A 132 -4.23 -11.75 -6.32
N ASP A 133 -3.18 -12.56 -6.10
CA ASP A 133 -3.27 -13.74 -5.24
C ASP A 133 -3.54 -13.36 -3.77
N ALA A 134 -3.02 -12.22 -3.32
CA ALA A 134 -3.29 -11.70 -1.98
C ALA A 134 -4.70 -11.13 -1.85
N VAL A 135 -5.21 -10.49 -2.91
CA VAL A 135 -6.56 -9.95 -2.95
C VAL A 135 -7.58 -11.08 -2.98
N LEU A 136 -7.41 -12.08 -3.86
CA LEU A 136 -8.29 -13.23 -3.95
C LEU A 136 -8.33 -14.04 -2.66
N GLU A 137 -7.19 -14.24 -2.01
CA GLU A 137 -7.14 -14.92 -0.71
C GLU A 137 -8.00 -14.19 0.34
N HIS A 138 -7.95 -12.85 0.38
CA HIS A 138 -8.80 -12.06 1.26
C HIS A 138 -10.28 -12.19 0.91
N VAL A 139 -10.63 -12.06 -0.38
CA VAL A 139 -12.01 -12.20 -0.87
C VAL A 139 -12.59 -13.57 -0.51
N TYR A 140 -11.83 -14.64 -0.75
CA TYR A 140 -12.29 -16.00 -0.40
C TYR A 140 -12.44 -16.19 1.12
N ALA A 141 -11.56 -15.62 1.93
CA ALA A 141 -11.66 -15.70 3.38
C ALA A 141 -12.91 -14.98 3.91
N GLU A 142 -13.21 -13.77 3.41
CA GLU A 142 -14.42 -13.04 3.78
C GLU A 142 -15.69 -13.76 3.32
N THR A 143 -15.72 -14.25 2.09
CA THR A 143 -16.83 -15.03 1.55
C THR A 143 -17.08 -16.30 2.37
N ALA A 144 -16.03 -17.05 2.71
CA ALA A 144 -16.15 -18.25 3.51
C ALA A 144 -16.66 -17.97 4.93
N ALA A 145 -16.39 -16.78 5.45
CA ALA A 145 -16.90 -16.30 6.73
C ALA A 145 -18.31 -15.68 6.66
N GLY A 146 -18.94 -15.64 5.47
CA GLY A 146 -20.25 -15.06 5.23
C GLY A 146 -20.27 -13.53 5.36
N ARG A 147 -19.13 -12.87 5.19
CA ARG A 147 -19.02 -11.41 5.24
C ARG A 147 -18.92 -10.82 3.84
N PRO A 148 -19.60 -9.71 3.55
CA PRO A 148 -19.44 -9.00 2.29
C PRO A 148 -18.05 -8.35 2.22
N ILE A 149 -17.59 -8.12 0.98
CA ILE A 149 -16.42 -7.28 0.74
C ILE A 149 -16.90 -5.84 0.72
N GLU A 150 -16.47 -5.08 1.72
CA GLU A 150 -16.80 -3.67 1.85
C GLU A 150 -15.51 -2.85 2.00
N TYR A 151 -15.54 -1.62 1.50
CA TYR A 151 -14.49 -0.67 1.81
C TYR A 151 -15.10 0.59 2.44
N HIS A 152 -14.36 1.15 3.36
CA HIS A 152 -14.77 2.37 4.05
C HIS A 152 -13.63 3.38 4.05
N THR A 153 -13.99 4.66 3.92
CA THR A 153 -13.04 5.74 4.18
C THR A 153 -12.86 5.86 5.68
N ASP A 154 -11.71 5.46 6.19
CA ASP A 154 -11.39 5.42 7.62
C ASP A 154 -10.55 6.61 8.11
N GLY A 155 -10.31 7.61 7.24
CA GLY A 155 -9.54 8.80 7.57
C GLY A 155 -8.03 8.55 7.73
N ARG A 156 -7.51 7.43 7.24
CA ARG A 156 -6.07 7.12 7.34
C ARG A 156 -5.20 8.06 6.53
N VAL A 157 -5.72 8.66 5.47
CA VAL A 157 -5.04 9.68 4.67
C VAL A 157 -5.91 10.93 4.63
N VAL A 158 -5.46 11.99 5.28
CA VAL A 158 -6.14 13.30 5.31
C VAL A 158 -5.28 14.31 4.57
N ILE A 159 -5.81 14.88 3.49
CA ILE A 159 -5.13 15.88 2.67
C ILE A 159 -5.96 17.14 2.67
N ASN A 160 -5.49 18.17 3.38
CA ASN A 160 -6.10 19.50 3.39
C ASN A 160 -5.51 20.34 2.24
N ASP A 161 -6.35 21.20 1.64
CA ASP A 161 -5.96 22.09 0.53
C ASP A 161 -5.34 21.37 -0.69
N TYR A 162 -5.83 20.16 -0.99
CA TYR A 162 -5.39 19.44 -2.18
C TYR A 162 -5.78 20.19 -3.45
N LYS A 163 -4.80 20.85 -4.08
CA LYS A 163 -4.97 21.44 -5.40
C LYS A 163 -4.57 20.39 -6.45
N ARG A 164 -5.58 19.83 -7.13
CA ARG A 164 -5.32 18.92 -8.25
C ARG A 164 -4.46 19.68 -9.28
N LYS A 165 -3.23 19.23 -9.52
CA LYS A 165 -2.45 19.75 -10.65
C LYS A 165 -3.23 19.40 -11.93
N LYS A 166 -3.53 20.43 -12.75
CA LYS A 166 -4.22 20.29 -14.06
C LYS A 166 -3.30 19.64 -15.07
#